data_f5db0256ca062d103a6fa52a769227de
#
_entry.id   f5db0256ca062d103a6fa52a769227de
#
_cell.length_a   1.000
_cell.length_b   1.000
_cell.length_c   1.000
_cell.angle_alpha   90.00
_cell.angle_beta   90.00
_cell.angle_gamma   90.00
#
_symmetry.space_group_name_H-M   'P 1'
#
loop_
_entity.id
_entity.type
_entity.pdbx_description
1 polymer ?
#
loop_
_entity_poly.entity_id
_entity_poly.type
_entity_poly.pdbx_seq_one_letter_code
_entity_poly.pdbx_strand_id
1 'polypeptide(L)'
;VTDEGDLAGLDAELAADRLDDAELVEAADPGGMLRQVASSAAQVRSAVLASSEVDLSPVTAHGRPRAIVVAGMGGSGIAGDVLDAVCGAGNPVQVVTSHRYQIPGWVGAADLVIAVSCSGSTEETLAAAAEAVRRGARLVGVGGAGSPLQAIATQARAPFVPVVSAGMPRSTLWGLSTPLIFIAAQAGVIDVGEDVYEATAAVLEDVSFQCRPTSESFVNPGKSLALDLMGTLPMIWGSSPLAGVAAKRFAAQLNENAKYPGIAGELPEANHNQVVAFDGPFAPGRSLDAESGFPLRLVLLADSGEHPQVARRRAASAELASERGIRVSELTMAGQHPLERFASVVQLIDYATVYLGIASGVDPTPIQIIQELKERIS
;
A
#
# COMPACT_ATOMS: atom_id res chain seq x y z
N VAL A 1 -4.60 -13.08 -43.25
CA VAL A 1 -5.12 -13.43 -41.93
C VAL A 1 -3.90 -13.76 -41.07
N THR A 2 -3.26 -12.76 -40.52
CA THR A 2 -2.22 -12.91 -39.48
C THR A 2 -2.93 -13.17 -38.15
N ASP A 3 -2.54 -14.22 -37.50
CA ASP A 3 -3.13 -14.77 -36.29
C ASP A 3 -3.02 -13.74 -35.13
N GLU A 4 -4.16 -13.21 -34.66
CA GLU A 4 -4.20 -12.19 -33.60
C GLU A 4 -3.61 -12.67 -32.25
N GLY A 5 -3.51 -14.00 -32.07
CA GLY A 5 -2.77 -14.60 -30.94
C GLY A 5 -1.27 -14.34 -30.97
N ASP A 6 -0.73 -14.02 -32.15
CA ASP A 6 0.70 -13.83 -32.40
C ASP A 6 1.17 -12.40 -31.96
N LEU A 7 0.33 -11.38 -32.10
CA LEU A 7 0.70 -9.99 -31.75
C LEU A 7 0.76 -9.74 -30.23
N ALA A 8 -0.20 -10.26 -29.47
CA ALA A 8 -0.18 -10.15 -28.02
C ALA A 8 0.96 -10.97 -27.38
N GLY A 9 1.33 -12.09 -28.03
CA GLY A 9 2.51 -12.87 -27.67
C GLY A 9 3.82 -12.12 -27.94
N LEU A 10 3.94 -11.46 -29.09
CA LEU A 10 5.10 -10.64 -29.47
C LEU A 10 5.29 -9.44 -28.50
N ASP A 11 4.21 -8.77 -28.12
CA ASP A 11 4.28 -7.65 -27.16
C ASP A 11 4.73 -8.11 -25.77
N ALA A 12 4.33 -9.30 -25.34
CA ALA A 12 4.76 -9.88 -24.07
C ALA A 12 6.23 -10.34 -24.10
N GLU A 13 6.70 -10.93 -25.21
CA GLU A 13 8.11 -11.29 -25.39
C GLU A 13 9.01 -10.06 -25.41
N LEU A 14 8.65 -9.02 -26.17
CA LEU A 14 9.38 -7.75 -26.20
C LEU A 14 9.42 -7.07 -24.83
N ALA A 15 8.36 -7.16 -24.04
CA ALA A 15 8.32 -6.63 -22.69
C ALA A 15 9.19 -7.44 -21.72
N ALA A 16 9.23 -8.77 -21.86
CA ALA A 16 10.11 -9.63 -21.09
C ALA A 16 11.58 -9.33 -21.40
N ASP A 17 11.95 -9.24 -22.67
CA ASP A 17 13.30 -8.89 -23.12
C ASP A 17 13.74 -7.52 -22.56
N ARG A 18 12.83 -6.52 -22.57
CA ARG A 18 13.09 -5.20 -21.99
C ARG A 18 13.34 -5.28 -20.48
N LEU A 19 12.58 -6.09 -19.75
CA LEU A 19 12.75 -6.24 -18.30
C LEU A 19 14.00 -7.05 -17.95
N ASP A 20 14.49 -7.92 -18.84
CA ASP A 20 15.66 -8.75 -18.62
C ASP A 20 16.97 -8.06 -19.00
N ASP A 21 16.89 -6.91 -19.68
CA ASP A 21 18.01 -6.01 -19.91
C ASP A 21 18.12 -5.00 -18.76
N ALA A 22 19.10 -5.22 -17.88
CA ALA A 22 19.31 -4.37 -16.69
C ALA A 22 19.68 -2.92 -17.05
N GLU A 23 20.34 -2.65 -18.19
CA GLU A 23 20.68 -1.30 -18.64
C GLU A 23 19.44 -0.57 -19.15
N LEU A 24 18.55 -1.25 -19.86
CA LEU A 24 17.25 -0.70 -20.27
C LEU A 24 16.35 -0.41 -19.07
N VAL A 25 16.32 -1.30 -18.07
CA VAL A 25 15.58 -1.09 -16.83
C VAL A 25 16.07 0.14 -16.09
N GLU A 26 17.39 0.30 -15.94
CA GLU A 26 18.00 1.47 -15.28
C GLU A 26 17.71 2.77 -16.06
N ALA A 27 17.82 2.74 -17.37
CA ALA A 27 17.52 3.88 -18.24
C ALA A 27 16.05 4.30 -18.21
N ALA A 28 15.13 3.34 -18.02
CA ALA A 28 13.68 3.57 -17.95
C ALA A 28 13.20 4.03 -16.55
N ASP A 29 14.06 3.96 -15.51
CA ASP A 29 13.78 4.40 -14.14
C ASP A 29 14.72 5.53 -13.69
N PRO A 30 14.75 6.69 -14.38
CA PRO A 30 15.67 7.78 -14.06
C PRO A 30 15.48 8.37 -12.67
N GLY A 31 14.28 8.24 -12.11
CA GLY A 31 13.95 8.67 -10.74
C GLY A 31 14.32 7.63 -9.66
N GLY A 32 14.80 6.45 -10.06
CA GLY A 32 15.27 5.40 -9.17
C GLY A 32 14.16 4.81 -8.27
N MET A 33 12.95 4.62 -8.81
CA MET A 33 11.82 4.03 -8.06
C MET A 33 12.12 2.62 -7.55
N LEU A 34 12.80 1.78 -8.34
CA LEU A 34 13.23 0.44 -7.89
C LEU A 34 14.17 0.52 -6.68
N ARG A 35 15.09 1.51 -6.66
CA ARG A 35 15.97 1.75 -5.51
C ARG A 35 15.20 2.27 -4.30
N GLN A 36 14.21 3.12 -4.53
CA GLN A 36 13.35 3.62 -3.45
C GLN A 36 12.54 2.47 -2.84
N VAL A 37 11.97 1.57 -3.65
CA VAL A 37 11.27 0.36 -3.17
C VAL A 37 12.23 -0.55 -2.40
N ALA A 38 13.46 -0.75 -2.88
CA ALA A 38 14.49 -1.54 -2.20
C ALA A 38 14.87 -1.02 -0.81
N SER A 39 14.59 0.26 -0.50
CA SER A 39 14.92 0.86 0.80
C SER A 39 13.94 0.49 1.94
N SER A 40 12.89 -0.26 1.67
CA SER A 40 11.79 -0.55 2.62
C SER A 40 12.26 -1.12 3.95
N ALA A 41 13.17 -2.08 3.97
CA ALA A 41 13.73 -2.65 5.19
C ALA A 41 14.51 -1.60 6.02
N ALA A 42 15.31 -0.78 5.35
CA ALA A 42 16.03 0.31 6.01
C ALA A 42 15.07 1.36 6.59
N GLN A 43 13.92 1.59 5.93
CA GLN A 43 12.87 2.46 6.47
C GLN A 43 12.29 1.91 7.78
N VAL A 44 12.03 0.60 7.89
CA VAL A 44 11.54 -0.02 9.13
C VAL A 44 12.52 0.25 10.25
N ARG A 45 13.79 -0.11 10.08
CA ARG A 45 14.83 0.05 11.11
C ARG A 45 15.03 1.51 11.51
N SER A 46 15.12 2.41 10.53
CA SER A 46 15.27 3.85 10.81
C SER A 46 14.06 4.44 11.52
N ALA A 47 12.86 3.99 11.19
CA ALA A 47 11.63 4.46 11.81
C ALA A 47 11.47 3.95 13.25
N VAL A 48 11.88 2.72 13.55
CA VAL A 48 11.95 2.21 14.93
C VAL A 48 12.92 3.05 15.75
N LEU A 49 14.13 3.29 15.23
CA LEU A 49 15.13 4.12 15.91
C LEU A 49 14.58 5.53 16.17
N ALA A 50 14.09 6.21 15.14
CA ALA A 50 13.54 7.55 15.27
C ALA A 50 12.37 7.62 16.26
N SER A 51 11.52 6.58 16.31
CA SER A 51 10.41 6.52 17.24
C SER A 51 10.86 6.29 18.68
N SER A 52 11.92 5.51 18.90
CA SER A 52 12.47 5.21 20.22
C SER A 52 13.16 6.41 20.88
N GLU A 53 13.63 7.38 20.08
CA GLU A 53 14.27 8.62 20.56
C GLU A 53 13.24 9.69 20.99
N VAL A 54 11.95 9.48 20.69
CA VAL A 54 10.88 10.44 21.01
C VAL A 54 10.24 10.12 22.36
N ASP A 55 10.15 11.11 23.25
CA ASP A 55 9.38 10.98 24.49
C ASP A 55 7.87 10.91 24.19
N LEU A 56 7.31 9.71 24.27
CA LEU A 56 5.87 9.44 24.11
C LEU A 56 5.07 9.56 25.42
N SER A 57 5.70 9.88 26.55
CA SER A 57 5.01 10.01 27.84
C SER A 57 3.81 10.96 27.82
N PRO A 58 3.81 12.08 27.05
CA PRO A 58 2.63 12.95 26.98
C PRO A 58 1.35 12.26 26.47
N VAL A 59 1.50 11.17 25.72
CA VAL A 59 0.34 10.44 25.15
C VAL A 59 0.10 9.07 25.80
N THR A 60 1.10 8.50 26.47
CA THR A 60 1.03 7.17 27.09
C THR A 60 0.74 7.21 28.60
N ALA A 61 1.13 8.28 29.32
CA ALA A 61 0.95 8.41 30.77
C ALA A 61 -0.51 8.31 31.24
N HIS A 62 -1.48 8.57 30.37
CA HIS A 62 -2.91 8.49 30.68
C HIS A 62 -3.53 7.11 30.38
N GLY A 63 -2.70 6.10 30.15
CA GLY A 63 -3.13 4.75 29.80
C GLY A 63 -3.64 4.63 28.37
N ARG A 64 -4.15 3.45 28.05
CA ARG A 64 -4.64 3.09 26.71
C ARG A 64 -5.73 4.06 26.23
N PRO A 65 -5.66 4.56 24.98
CA PRO A 65 -6.68 5.44 24.45
C PRO A 65 -8.01 4.68 24.23
N ARG A 66 -9.13 5.39 24.24
CA ARG A 66 -10.43 4.84 23.87
C ARG A 66 -10.47 4.48 22.38
N ALA A 67 -9.91 5.33 21.54
CA ALA A 67 -9.75 5.10 20.12
C ALA A 67 -8.48 5.80 19.60
N ILE A 68 -7.97 5.33 18.46
CA ILE A 68 -6.93 5.99 17.68
C ILE A 68 -7.56 6.52 16.39
N VAL A 69 -7.31 7.80 16.09
CA VAL A 69 -7.66 8.39 14.80
C VAL A 69 -6.38 8.74 14.07
N VAL A 70 -6.16 8.13 12.91
CA VAL A 70 -5.04 8.47 12.04
C VAL A 70 -5.53 9.45 10.98
N ALA A 71 -4.99 10.67 11.01
CA ALA A 71 -5.31 11.71 10.03
C ALA A 71 -4.18 11.81 8.99
N GLY A 72 -4.47 11.43 7.75
CA GLY A 72 -3.48 11.43 6.66
C GLY A 72 -4.10 11.22 5.29
N MET A 73 -3.38 11.62 4.24
CA MET A 73 -3.82 11.54 2.84
C MET A 73 -2.90 10.64 2.01
N GLY A 74 -3.46 9.98 1.00
CA GLY A 74 -2.71 9.14 0.05
C GLY A 74 -1.81 8.11 0.73
N GLY A 75 -0.52 8.08 0.42
CA GLY A 75 0.45 7.18 1.05
C GLY A 75 0.58 7.34 2.57
N SER A 76 0.31 8.54 3.11
CA SER A 76 0.26 8.76 4.56
C SER A 76 -1.03 8.23 5.19
N GLY A 77 -2.13 8.23 4.45
CA GLY A 77 -3.41 7.71 4.92
C GLY A 77 -3.41 6.19 5.02
N ILE A 78 -2.84 5.49 4.05
CA ILE A 78 -2.79 4.02 4.06
C ILE A 78 -2.03 3.46 5.27
N ALA A 79 -1.11 4.24 5.88
CA ALA A 79 -0.44 3.87 7.11
C ALA A 79 -1.42 3.65 8.27
N GLY A 80 -2.52 4.40 8.31
CA GLY A 80 -3.60 4.20 9.29
C GLY A 80 -4.40 2.92 9.02
N ASP A 81 -4.69 2.61 7.76
CA ASP A 81 -5.34 1.36 7.37
C ASP A 81 -4.46 0.14 7.72
N VAL A 82 -3.13 0.26 7.55
CA VAL A 82 -2.17 -0.77 7.97
C VAL A 82 -2.23 -0.97 9.49
N LEU A 83 -2.23 0.11 10.27
CA LEU A 83 -2.34 0.02 11.72
C LEU A 83 -3.63 -0.69 12.15
N ASP A 84 -4.79 -0.33 11.58
CA ASP A 84 -6.07 -0.96 11.86
C ASP A 84 -6.05 -2.46 11.56
N ALA A 85 -5.58 -2.83 10.38
CA ALA A 85 -5.49 -4.22 9.95
C ALA A 85 -4.52 -5.06 10.81
N VAL A 86 -3.40 -4.47 11.24
CA VAL A 86 -2.43 -5.12 12.16
C VAL A 86 -3.02 -5.27 13.56
N CYS A 87 -3.77 -4.29 14.05
CA CYS A 87 -4.51 -4.40 15.31
C CYS A 87 -5.52 -5.55 15.29
N GLY A 88 -6.16 -5.76 14.14
CA GLY A 88 -7.12 -6.84 13.92
C GLY A 88 -8.45 -6.66 14.66
N ALA A 89 -9.46 -7.41 14.23
CA ALA A 89 -10.85 -7.30 14.71
C ALA A 89 -11.05 -7.61 16.21
N GLY A 90 -10.09 -8.30 16.83
CA GLY A 90 -10.13 -8.60 18.27
C GLY A 90 -9.61 -7.47 19.17
N ASN A 91 -9.07 -6.41 18.60
CA ASN A 91 -8.53 -5.29 19.37
C ASN A 91 -9.66 -4.47 20.02
N PRO A 92 -9.61 -4.21 21.35
CA PRO A 92 -10.64 -3.43 22.02
C PRO A 92 -10.55 -1.92 21.76
N VAL A 93 -9.45 -1.44 21.17
CA VAL A 93 -9.28 -0.03 20.76
C VAL A 93 -9.58 0.11 19.29
N GLN A 94 -10.58 0.91 18.96
CA GLN A 94 -10.93 1.17 17.57
C GLN A 94 -9.86 2.08 16.93
N VAL A 95 -9.37 1.68 15.75
CA VAL A 95 -8.53 2.51 14.89
C VAL A 95 -9.38 3.02 13.73
N VAL A 96 -9.28 4.31 13.42
CA VAL A 96 -10.06 4.95 12.35
C VAL A 96 -9.13 5.81 11.52
N THR A 97 -9.04 5.57 10.22
CA THR A 97 -8.33 6.44 9.29
C THR A 97 -9.26 7.56 8.79
N SER A 98 -8.80 8.80 8.86
CA SER A 98 -9.51 9.98 8.36
C SER A 98 -8.77 10.63 7.21
N HIS A 99 -9.41 10.68 6.04
CA HIS A 99 -8.93 11.35 4.83
C HIS A 99 -9.67 12.69 4.62
N ARG A 100 -9.87 13.46 5.69
CA ARG A 100 -10.69 14.67 5.68
C ARG A 100 -10.01 15.81 6.41
N TYR A 101 -10.47 17.04 6.15
CA TYR A 101 -10.06 18.25 6.89
C TYR A 101 -10.49 18.22 8.37
N GLN A 102 -11.47 17.39 8.71
CA GLN A 102 -12.06 17.31 10.04
C GLN A 102 -11.86 15.93 10.64
N ILE A 103 -11.63 15.88 11.95
CA ILE A 103 -11.67 14.63 12.71
C ILE A 103 -13.11 14.29 13.12
N PRO A 104 -13.43 12.99 13.33
CA PRO A 104 -14.78 12.59 13.77
C PRO A 104 -15.29 13.36 15.00
N GLY A 105 -16.58 13.69 15.03
CA GLY A 105 -17.18 14.54 16.07
C GLY A 105 -17.07 14.00 17.49
N TRP A 106 -16.88 12.70 17.66
CA TRP A 106 -16.74 12.03 18.97
C TRP A 106 -15.33 12.10 19.56
N VAL A 107 -14.32 12.55 18.80
CA VAL A 107 -12.92 12.62 19.25
C VAL A 107 -12.75 13.68 20.33
N GLY A 108 -12.06 13.33 21.42
CA GLY A 108 -11.77 14.21 22.55
C GLY A 108 -10.59 13.72 23.38
N ALA A 109 -10.50 14.16 24.62
CA ALA A 109 -9.34 13.93 25.51
C ALA A 109 -9.03 12.45 25.82
N ALA A 110 -10.01 11.54 25.67
CA ALA A 110 -9.82 10.10 25.86
C ALA A 110 -9.18 9.41 24.65
N ASP A 111 -9.08 10.09 23.51
CA ASP A 111 -8.65 9.53 22.25
C ASP A 111 -7.23 9.99 21.87
N LEU A 112 -6.58 9.22 21.03
CA LEU A 112 -5.29 9.55 20.44
C LEU A 112 -5.48 9.88 18.94
N VAL A 113 -5.01 11.06 18.54
CA VAL A 113 -4.92 11.44 17.13
C VAL A 113 -3.46 11.33 16.69
N ILE A 114 -3.20 10.56 15.65
CA ILE A 114 -1.89 10.49 14.99
C ILE A 114 -2.01 11.21 13.66
N ALA A 115 -1.41 12.39 13.57
CA ALA A 115 -1.40 13.17 12.33
C ALA A 115 -0.20 12.79 11.48
N VAL A 116 -0.43 12.28 10.27
CA VAL A 116 0.60 11.69 9.40
C VAL A 116 0.70 12.43 8.09
N SER A 117 1.88 12.97 7.79
CA SER A 117 2.15 13.61 6.51
C SER A 117 3.62 13.47 6.15
N CYS A 118 3.93 12.77 5.05
CA CYS A 118 5.31 12.57 4.59
C CYS A 118 6.06 13.91 4.43
N SER A 119 5.43 14.92 3.82
CA SER A 119 5.98 16.28 3.69
C SER A 119 5.82 17.12 4.96
N GLY A 120 4.90 16.73 5.86
CA GLY A 120 4.48 17.53 7.00
C GLY A 120 3.73 18.82 6.66
N SER A 121 3.26 18.97 5.41
CA SER A 121 2.61 20.19 4.90
C SER A 121 1.24 19.93 4.25
N THR A 122 0.71 18.70 4.34
CA THR A 122 -0.60 18.35 3.78
C THR A 122 -1.70 19.10 4.52
N GLU A 123 -2.46 19.91 3.79
CA GLU A 123 -3.43 20.86 4.34
C GLU A 123 -4.50 20.18 5.21
N GLU A 124 -5.07 19.06 4.73
CA GLU A 124 -6.06 18.26 5.44
C GLU A 124 -5.52 17.73 6.76
N THR A 125 -4.27 17.24 6.76
CA THR A 125 -3.61 16.72 7.96
C THR A 125 -3.34 17.84 8.97
N LEU A 126 -2.91 19.01 8.51
CA LEU A 126 -2.67 20.17 9.37
C LEU A 126 -3.98 20.65 10.02
N ALA A 127 -5.07 20.72 9.24
CA ALA A 127 -6.39 21.09 9.75
C ALA A 127 -6.89 20.10 10.82
N ALA A 128 -6.77 18.79 10.55
CA ALA A 128 -7.13 17.73 11.49
C ALA A 128 -6.28 17.77 12.79
N ALA A 129 -4.97 18.00 12.68
CA ALA A 129 -4.07 18.13 13.83
C ALA A 129 -4.44 19.36 14.70
N ALA A 130 -4.68 20.51 14.07
CA ALA A 130 -5.10 21.73 14.77
C ALA A 130 -6.46 21.54 15.46
N GLU A 131 -7.39 20.80 14.84
CA GLU A 131 -8.67 20.50 15.44
C GLU A 131 -8.52 19.54 16.63
N ALA A 132 -7.66 18.53 16.54
CA ALA A 132 -7.35 17.62 17.66
C ALA A 132 -6.84 18.40 18.89
N VAL A 133 -5.92 19.35 18.68
CA VAL A 133 -5.43 20.25 19.75
C VAL A 133 -6.56 21.07 20.37
N ARG A 134 -7.43 21.69 19.56
CA ARG A 134 -8.56 22.49 20.06
C ARG A 134 -9.55 21.68 20.90
N ARG A 135 -9.70 20.37 20.58
CA ARG A 135 -10.60 19.47 21.31
C ARG A 135 -9.95 18.82 22.54
N GLY A 136 -8.65 19.10 22.78
CA GLY A 136 -7.89 18.53 23.88
C GLY A 136 -7.62 17.02 23.70
N ALA A 137 -7.68 16.48 22.47
CA ALA A 137 -7.28 15.11 22.19
C ALA A 137 -5.75 14.96 22.34
N ARG A 138 -5.30 13.78 22.72
CA ARG A 138 -3.87 13.45 22.68
C ARG A 138 -3.40 13.47 21.24
N LEU A 139 -2.30 14.15 20.93
CA LEU A 139 -1.77 14.29 19.59
C LEU A 139 -0.36 13.73 19.49
N VAL A 140 -0.07 13.03 18.40
CA VAL A 140 1.29 12.75 17.93
C VAL A 140 1.39 13.16 16.47
N GLY A 141 2.44 13.87 16.09
CA GLY A 141 2.77 14.16 14.70
C GLY A 141 3.78 13.15 14.15
N VAL A 142 3.60 12.72 12.91
CA VAL A 142 4.54 11.85 12.19
C VAL A 142 4.78 12.44 10.79
N GLY A 143 6.01 12.81 10.46
CA GLY A 143 6.25 13.43 9.15
C GLY A 143 7.61 14.12 9.01
N GLY A 144 7.74 14.95 7.98
CA GLY A 144 8.98 15.67 7.68
C GLY A 144 9.42 16.59 8.81
N ALA A 145 10.71 16.55 9.14
CA ALA A 145 11.29 17.47 10.11
C ALA A 145 11.27 18.92 9.61
N GLY A 146 11.14 19.89 10.53
CA GLY A 146 11.07 21.31 10.21
C GLY A 146 9.75 21.75 9.55
N SER A 147 8.77 20.86 9.49
CA SER A 147 7.51 21.08 8.78
C SER A 147 6.46 21.88 9.60
N PRO A 148 5.39 22.38 8.95
CA PRO A 148 4.24 22.96 9.63
C PRO A 148 3.57 21.99 10.63
N LEU A 149 3.54 20.69 10.34
CA LEU A 149 3.01 19.68 11.27
C LEU A 149 3.84 19.60 12.55
N GLN A 150 5.18 19.63 12.43
CA GLN A 150 6.06 19.68 13.59
C GLN A 150 5.85 20.96 14.41
N ALA A 151 5.61 22.09 13.76
CA ALA A 151 5.32 23.34 14.45
C ALA A 151 4.02 23.25 15.28
N ILE A 152 2.95 22.65 14.72
CA ILE A 152 1.70 22.39 15.46
C ILE A 152 1.96 21.49 16.68
N ALA A 153 2.68 20.38 16.50
CA ALA A 153 3.02 19.46 17.58
C ALA A 153 3.82 20.17 18.69
N THR A 154 4.83 20.95 18.31
CA THR A 154 5.66 21.71 19.25
C THR A 154 4.83 22.72 20.06
N GLN A 155 3.96 23.50 19.40
CA GLN A 155 3.08 24.46 20.09
C GLN A 155 2.11 23.76 21.05
N ALA A 156 1.63 22.57 20.69
CA ALA A 156 0.75 21.74 21.52
C ALA A 156 1.50 20.96 22.61
N ARG A 157 2.84 21.00 22.65
CA ARG A 157 3.69 20.14 23.47
C ARG A 157 3.41 18.64 23.25
N ALA A 158 3.06 18.30 22.02
CA ALA A 158 2.79 16.94 21.56
C ALA A 158 4.08 16.31 21.00
N PRO A 159 4.26 15.00 21.15
CA PRO A 159 5.36 14.29 20.51
C PRO A 159 5.34 14.44 18.99
N PHE A 160 6.52 14.41 18.38
CA PHE A 160 6.66 14.39 16.92
C PHE A 160 7.75 13.40 16.52
N VAL A 161 7.39 12.43 15.67
CA VAL A 161 8.33 11.46 15.11
C VAL A 161 8.76 11.93 13.72
N PRO A 162 10.04 12.27 13.53
CA PRO A 162 10.53 12.70 12.22
C PRO A 162 10.62 11.50 11.26
N VAL A 163 10.15 11.69 10.02
CA VAL A 163 10.26 10.72 8.94
C VAL A 163 11.34 11.17 7.96
N VAL A 164 12.31 10.32 7.73
CA VAL A 164 13.31 10.52 6.69
C VAL A 164 12.76 9.94 5.39
N SER A 165 12.40 10.83 4.46
CA SER A 165 11.99 10.43 3.11
C SER A 165 13.04 10.91 2.11
N ALA A 166 13.70 9.97 1.47
CA ALA A 166 14.66 10.24 0.39
C ALA A 166 14.06 10.09 -1.00
N GLY A 167 12.75 9.90 -1.11
CA GLY A 167 12.08 9.58 -2.37
C GLY A 167 10.62 10.03 -2.43
N MET A 168 9.89 9.40 -3.32
CA MET A 168 8.46 9.69 -3.51
C MET A 168 7.63 9.25 -2.28
N PRO A 169 6.57 9.99 -1.90
CA PRO A 169 5.74 9.65 -0.73
C PRO A 169 5.21 8.20 -0.76
N ARG A 170 4.86 7.69 -1.95
CA ARG A 170 4.37 6.32 -2.14
C ARG A 170 5.41 5.23 -1.86
N SER A 171 6.70 5.55 -1.94
CA SER A 171 7.79 4.64 -1.56
C SER A 171 8.18 4.72 -0.09
N THR A 172 7.54 5.60 0.71
CA THR A 172 7.86 5.82 2.13
C THR A 172 6.87 5.11 3.07
N LEU A 173 6.19 4.06 2.60
CA LEU A 173 5.16 3.36 3.38
C LEU A 173 5.67 2.93 4.76
N TRP A 174 6.83 2.29 4.81
CA TRP A 174 7.37 1.73 6.05
C TRP A 174 7.91 2.81 6.99
N GLY A 175 8.44 3.90 6.42
CA GLY A 175 8.80 5.09 7.20
C GLY A 175 7.60 5.78 7.86
N LEU A 176 6.41 5.61 7.31
CA LEU A 176 5.17 6.17 7.84
C LEU A 176 4.40 5.20 8.73
N SER A 177 4.28 3.92 8.35
CA SER A 177 3.50 2.92 9.08
C SER A 177 4.20 2.44 10.36
N THR A 178 5.51 2.25 10.33
CA THR A 178 6.28 1.76 11.48
C THR A 178 6.15 2.66 12.71
N PRO A 179 6.24 4.00 12.61
CA PRO A 179 6.00 4.88 13.76
C PRO A 179 4.60 4.73 14.35
N LEU A 180 3.57 4.55 13.52
CA LEU A 180 2.20 4.37 14.01
C LEU A 180 2.05 3.11 14.85
N ILE A 181 2.64 2.02 14.37
CA ILE A 181 2.67 0.72 15.06
C ILE A 181 3.44 0.84 16.37
N PHE A 182 4.61 1.51 16.34
CA PHE A 182 5.40 1.77 17.53
C PHE A 182 4.63 2.59 18.58
N ILE A 183 3.98 3.67 18.17
CA ILE A 183 3.15 4.51 19.05
C ILE A 183 1.99 3.70 19.64
N ALA A 184 1.31 2.88 18.84
CA ALA A 184 0.22 2.02 19.30
C ALA A 184 0.70 0.96 20.32
N ALA A 185 1.89 0.39 20.10
CA ALA A 185 2.51 -0.54 21.05
C ALA A 185 2.86 0.16 22.38
N GLN A 186 3.49 1.33 22.33
CA GLN A 186 3.80 2.13 23.53
C GLN A 186 2.53 2.60 24.28
N ALA A 187 1.43 2.81 23.54
CA ALA A 187 0.13 3.14 24.14
C ALA A 187 -0.64 1.91 24.69
N GLY A 188 -0.04 0.72 24.61
CA GLY A 188 -0.63 -0.53 25.11
C GLY A 188 -1.83 -1.02 24.29
N VAL A 189 -1.89 -0.67 22.99
CA VAL A 189 -2.97 -1.05 22.08
C VAL A 189 -2.69 -2.38 21.42
N ILE A 190 -1.45 -2.62 21.02
CA ILE A 190 -0.96 -3.87 20.43
C ILE A 190 0.33 -4.29 21.10
N ASP A 191 0.72 -5.55 20.93
CA ASP A 191 1.99 -6.10 21.40
C ASP A 191 2.88 -6.39 20.18
N VAL A 192 3.90 -5.55 19.98
CA VAL A 192 4.88 -5.68 18.88
C VAL A 192 6.26 -5.40 19.46
N GLY A 193 7.07 -6.45 19.50
CA GLY A 193 8.46 -6.39 19.97
C GLY A 193 9.45 -6.01 18.88
N GLU A 194 10.70 -5.79 19.25
CA GLU A 194 11.80 -5.48 18.35
C GLU A 194 12.04 -6.62 17.33
N ASP A 195 11.86 -7.86 17.77
CA ASP A 195 11.97 -9.07 16.96
C ASP A 195 10.98 -9.08 15.77
N VAL A 196 9.78 -8.55 15.95
CA VAL A 196 8.78 -8.45 14.88
C VAL A 196 9.20 -7.42 13.82
N TYR A 197 9.77 -6.29 14.23
CA TYR A 197 10.27 -5.29 13.27
C TYR A 197 11.46 -5.84 12.46
N GLU A 198 12.38 -6.55 13.11
CA GLU A 198 13.53 -7.18 12.42
C GLU A 198 13.07 -8.31 11.50
N ALA A 199 12.13 -9.16 11.91
CA ALA A 199 11.54 -10.18 11.03
C ALA A 199 10.85 -9.55 9.83
N THR A 200 10.11 -8.44 10.03
CA THR A 200 9.49 -7.68 8.94
C THR A 200 10.53 -7.13 7.98
N ALA A 201 11.61 -6.54 8.49
CA ALA A 201 12.70 -6.02 7.68
C ALA A 201 13.40 -7.14 6.88
N ALA A 202 13.61 -8.31 7.49
CA ALA A 202 14.20 -9.47 6.81
C ALA A 202 13.32 -9.97 5.65
N VAL A 203 12.00 -10.01 5.83
CA VAL A 203 11.05 -10.36 4.76
C VAL A 203 11.14 -9.36 3.60
N LEU A 204 11.23 -8.06 3.90
CA LEU A 204 11.38 -7.00 2.89
C LEU A 204 12.70 -7.14 2.11
N GLU A 205 13.79 -7.49 2.79
CA GLU A 205 15.10 -7.75 2.17
C GLU A 205 15.06 -8.98 1.25
N ASP A 206 14.43 -10.07 1.70
CA ASP A 206 14.32 -11.30 0.92
C ASP A 206 13.52 -11.07 -0.37
N VAL A 207 12.34 -10.44 -0.29
CA VAL A 207 11.53 -10.11 -1.47
C VAL A 207 12.28 -9.13 -2.39
N SER A 208 13.00 -8.14 -1.83
CA SER A 208 13.82 -7.22 -2.62
C SER A 208 14.94 -7.95 -3.37
N PHE A 209 15.56 -8.93 -2.74
CA PHE A 209 16.58 -9.76 -3.38
C PHE A 209 16.00 -10.59 -4.53
N GLN A 210 14.81 -11.18 -4.34
CA GLN A 210 14.12 -11.94 -5.39
C GLN A 210 13.72 -11.03 -6.56
N CYS A 211 13.24 -9.82 -6.28
CA CYS A 211 12.76 -8.85 -7.26
C CYS A 211 13.83 -7.91 -7.82
N ARG A 212 15.13 -8.14 -7.57
CA ARG A 212 16.19 -7.24 -8.04
C ARG A 212 16.25 -7.15 -9.57
N PRO A 213 16.62 -6.01 -10.16
CA PRO A 213 16.62 -5.79 -11.61
C PRO A 213 17.46 -6.81 -12.41
N THR A 214 18.55 -7.31 -11.81
CA THR A 214 19.46 -8.28 -12.44
C THR A 214 18.96 -9.71 -12.49
N SER A 215 17.84 -10.05 -11.83
CA SER A 215 17.19 -11.36 -11.93
C SER A 215 16.30 -11.39 -13.18
N GLU A 216 16.39 -12.47 -13.95
CA GLU A 216 15.59 -12.66 -15.16
C GLU A 216 14.09 -12.84 -14.82
N SER A 217 13.21 -12.47 -15.74
CA SER A 217 11.75 -12.42 -15.56
C SER A 217 11.15 -13.75 -15.10
N PHE A 218 11.69 -14.88 -15.56
CA PHE A 218 11.16 -16.20 -15.22
C PHE A 218 11.47 -16.65 -13.77
N VAL A 219 12.43 -16.01 -13.08
CA VAL A 219 12.73 -16.24 -11.65
C VAL A 219 12.42 -15.05 -10.75
N ASN A 220 12.11 -13.89 -11.34
CA ASN A 220 11.80 -12.66 -10.64
C ASN A 220 10.27 -12.51 -10.49
N PRO A 221 9.72 -12.71 -9.29
CA PRO A 221 8.26 -12.69 -9.12
C PRO A 221 7.64 -11.33 -9.39
N GLY A 222 8.38 -10.22 -9.23
CA GLY A 222 7.92 -8.87 -9.56
C GLY A 222 7.79 -8.65 -11.05
N LYS A 223 8.78 -9.10 -11.85
CA LYS A 223 8.74 -9.05 -13.31
C LYS A 223 7.65 -9.97 -13.86
N SER A 224 7.57 -11.22 -13.36
CA SER A 224 6.52 -12.16 -13.75
C SER A 224 5.12 -11.59 -13.52
N LEU A 225 4.87 -11.00 -12.35
CA LEU A 225 3.58 -10.37 -12.05
C LEU A 225 3.30 -9.16 -12.95
N ALA A 226 4.31 -8.35 -13.26
CA ALA A 226 4.19 -7.22 -14.19
C ALA A 226 3.75 -7.68 -15.60
N LEU A 227 4.40 -8.71 -16.13
CA LEU A 227 4.05 -9.31 -17.41
C LEU A 227 2.64 -9.93 -17.40
N ASP A 228 2.27 -10.54 -16.29
CA ASP A 228 0.94 -11.09 -16.07
C ASP A 228 -0.17 -10.02 -16.14
N LEU A 229 0.12 -8.83 -15.63
CA LEU A 229 -0.84 -7.71 -15.59
C LEU A 229 -0.93 -6.94 -16.89
N MET A 230 0.13 -6.99 -17.71
CA MET A 230 0.21 -6.21 -18.93
C MET A 230 -0.95 -6.53 -19.88
N GLY A 231 -1.58 -5.50 -20.45
CA GLY A 231 -2.72 -5.64 -21.36
C GLY A 231 -4.01 -6.16 -20.69
N THR A 232 -4.13 -6.09 -19.35
CA THR A 232 -5.34 -6.54 -18.63
C THR A 232 -5.93 -5.44 -17.76
N LEU A 233 -7.17 -5.59 -17.32
CA LEU A 233 -7.78 -4.77 -16.28
C LEU A 233 -7.75 -5.54 -14.94
N PRO A 234 -6.83 -5.24 -14.01
CA PRO A 234 -6.69 -5.97 -12.76
C PRO A 234 -7.86 -5.69 -11.81
N MET A 235 -8.52 -6.74 -11.37
CA MET A 235 -9.46 -6.76 -10.26
C MET A 235 -8.78 -7.49 -9.10
N ILE A 236 -8.46 -6.78 -8.02
CA ILE A 236 -7.57 -7.22 -6.96
C ILE A 236 -8.39 -7.40 -5.68
N TRP A 237 -8.53 -8.64 -5.21
CA TRP A 237 -9.30 -8.95 -4.00
C TRP A 237 -8.44 -9.47 -2.87
N GLY A 238 -8.54 -8.82 -1.72
CA GLY A 238 -7.93 -9.30 -0.47
C GLY A 238 -8.84 -10.25 0.30
N SER A 239 -8.27 -11.32 0.86
CA SER A 239 -9.03 -12.36 1.57
C SER A 239 -9.16 -12.11 3.08
N SER A 240 -8.64 -11.00 3.56
CA SER A 240 -8.73 -10.53 4.96
C SER A 240 -8.68 -9.01 4.99
N PRO A 241 -8.98 -8.34 6.10
CA PRO A 241 -8.76 -6.89 6.23
C PRO A 241 -7.32 -6.48 5.87
N LEU A 242 -6.32 -7.24 6.30
CA LEU A 242 -4.91 -7.00 5.98
C LEU A 242 -4.64 -7.10 4.47
N ALA A 243 -5.17 -8.14 3.83
CA ALA A 243 -5.09 -8.33 2.38
C ALA A 243 -5.91 -7.27 1.62
N GLY A 244 -7.03 -6.79 2.18
CA GLY A 244 -7.82 -5.68 1.66
C GLY A 244 -7.04 -4.37 1.59
N VAL A 245 -6.25 -4.07 2.63
CA VAL A 245 -5.33 -2.92 2.63
C VAL A 245 -4.24 -3.09 1.57
N ALA A 246 -3.69 -4.29 1.42
CA ALA A 246 -2.71 -4.60 0.36
C ALA A 246 -3.34 -4.44 -1.04
N ALA A 247 -4.59 -4.85 -1.25
CA ALA A 247 -5.32 -4.68 -2.51
C ALA A 247 -5.53 -3.19 -2.85
N LYS A 248 -5.93 -2.37 -1.88
CA LYS A 248 -6.04 -0.91 -2.04
C LYS A 248 -4.70 -0.28 -2.41
N ARG A 249 -3.61 -0.70 -1.73
CA ARG A 249 -2.26 -0.24 -2.07
C ARG A 249 -1.89 -0.65 -3.48
N PHE A 250 -2.15 -1.89 -3.87
CA PHE A 250 -1.83 -2.37 -5.20
C PHE A 250 -2.48 -1.50 -6.29
N ALA A 251 -3.78 -1.23 -6.17
CA ALA A 251 -4.48 -0.35 -7.11
C ALA A 251 -3.86 1.06 -7.13
N ALA A 252 -3.50 1.64 -5.97
CA ALA A 252 -2.84 2.93 -5.89
C ALA A 252 -1.45 2.92 -6.55
N GLN A 253 -0.65 1.88 -6.32
CA GLN A 253 0.69 1.74 -6.93
C GLN A 253 0.61 1.51 -8.45
N LEU A 254 -0.38 0.77 -8.96
CA LEU A 254 -0.66 0.67 -10.39
C LEU A 254 -0.92 2.06 -11.00
N ASN A 255 -1.78 2.87 -10.35
CA ASN A 255 -2.08 4.22 -10.81
C ASN A 255 -0.83 5.11 -10.83
N GLU A 256 -0.04 5.10 -9.75
CA GLU A 256 1.08 6.03 -9.59
C GLU A 256 2.36 5.58 -10.31
N ASN A 257 2.71 4.29 -10.29
CA ASN A 257 3.94 3.79 -10.92
C ASN A 257 3.74 3.46 -12.40
N ALA A 258 2.68 2.74 -12.74
CA ALA A 258 2.45 2.29 -14.11
C ALA A 258 1.47 3.16 -14.91
N LYS A 259 0.81 4.17 -14.28
CA LYS A 259 -0.30 4.95 -14.86
C LYS A 259 -1.44 4.05 -15.34
N TYR A 260 -1.66 2.96 -14.63
CA TYR A 260 -2.50 1.83 -15.00
C TYR A 260 -3.70 1.72 -14.07
N PRO A 261 -4.93 1.53 -14.53
CA PRO A 261 -6.11 1.39 -13.67
C PRO A 261 -6.09 0.05 -12.94
N GLY A 262 -6.64 0.01 -11.73
CA GLY A 262 -6.85 -1.20 -10.96
C GLY A 262 -8.07 -1.07 -10.05
N ILE A 263 -8.81 -2.17 -9.87
CA ILE A 263 -10.02 -2.22 -9.03
C ILE A 263 -9.69 -3.03 -7.77
N ALA A 264 -9.73 -2.40 -6.60
CA ALA A 264 -9.53 -3.10 -5.33
C ALA A 264 -10.86 -3.56 -4.73
N GLY A 265 -10.83 -4.69 -4.03
CA GLY A 265 -11.96 -5.22 -3.26
C GLY A 265 -11.47 -6.06 -2.08
N GLU A 266 -12.39 -6.34 -1.16
CA GLU A 266 -12.15 -7.23 -0.02
C GLU A 266 -13.24 -8.31 0.03
N LEU A 267 -12.83 -9.55 0.26
CA LEU A 267 -13.75 -10.64 0.49
C LEU A 267 -14.22 -10.62 1.96
N PRO A 268 -15.48 -10.90 2.23
CA PRO A 268 -16.51 -11.43 1.30
C PRO A 268 -17.28 -10.36 0.51
N GLU A 269 -17.11 -9.06 0.77
CA GLU A 269 -17.93 -7.98 0.17
C GLU A 269 -17.86 -7.97 -1.37
N ALA A 270 -16.67 -8.17 -1.95
CA ALA A 270 -16.48 -8.23 -3.40
C ALA A 270 -17.33 -9.35 -4.08
N ASN A 271 -17.65 -10.42 -3.36
CA ASN A 271 -18.55 -11.47 -3.85
C ASN A 271 -20.03 -11.06 -3.88
N HIS A 272 -20.41 -9.94 -3.27
CA HIS A 272 -21.80 -9.45 -3.28
C HIS A 272 -22.05 -8.43 -4.40
N ASN A 273 -20.98 -7.93 -5.07
CA ASN A 273 -21.07 -6.91 -6.10
C ASN A 273 -20.07 -7.11 -7.25
N GLN A 274 -18.77 -7.07 -7.01
CA GLN A 274 -17.75 -7.07 -8.05
C GLN A 274 -17.71 -8.37 -8.88
N VAL A 275 -18.06 -9.52 -8.31
CA VAL A 275 -18.10 -10.81 -9.02
C VAL A 275 -19.03 -10.79 -10.24
N VAL A 276 -20.04 -9.93 -10.25
CA VAL A 276 -20.97 -9.78 -11.39
C VAL A 276 -20.25 -9.30 -12.66
N ALA A 277 -19.12 -8.60 -12.51
CA ALA A 277 -18.31 -8.17 -13.64
C ALA A 277 -17.69 -9.34 -14.45
N PHE A 278 -17.66 -10.56 -13.91
CA PHE A 278 -17.21 -11.75 -14.63
C PHE A 278 -18.11 -12.12 -15.81
N ASP A 279 -19.35 -11.65 -15.80
CA ASP A 279 -20.30 -11.80 -16.89
C ASP A 279 -20.43 -10.53 -17.79
N GLY A 280 -19.59 -9.51 -17.51
CA GLY A 280 -19.64 -8.21 -18.19
C GLY A 280 -18.81 -8.15 -19.48
N PRO A 281 -18.75 -6.96 -20.13
CA PRO A 281 -18.09 -6.77 -21.42
C PRO A 281 -16.56 -6.88 -21.36
N PHE A 282 -15.96 -6.83 -20.17
CA PHE A 282 -14.52 -7.03 -19.98
C PHE A 282 -14.13 -8.50 -19.74
N ALA A 283 -15.11 -9.41 -19.69
CA ALA A 283 -14.85 -10.84 -19.64
C ALA A 283 -14.36 -11.31 -21.03
N PRO A 284 -13.37 -12.23 -21.09
CA PRO A 284 -12.85 -12.74 -22.36
C PRO A 284 -13.97 -13.30 -23.27
N GLY A 285 -13.91 -12.98 -24.56
CA GLY A 285 -14.89 -13.43 -25.56
C GLY A 285 -16.26 -12.74 -25.51
N ARG A 286 -16.44 -11.73 -24.65
CA ARG A 286 -17.70 -10.95 -24.54
C ARG A 286 -17.56 -9.48 -24.96
N SER A 287 -16.37 -9.05 -25.35
CA SER A 287 -16.14 -7.67 -25.81
C SER A 287 -16.96 -7.37 -27.06
N LEU A 288 -17.57 -6.18 -27.09
CA LEU A 288 -18.30 -5.69 -28.28
C LEU A 288 -17.36 -5.38 -29.48
N ASP A 289 -16.09 -5.09 -29.16
CA ASP A 289 -15.01 -4.93 -30.14
C ASP A 289 -13.82 -5.79 -29.68
N ALA A 290 -13.62 -6.94 -30.31
CA ALA A 290 -12.56 -7.89 -29.96
C ALA A 290 -11.13 -7.32 -30.09
N GLU A 291 -10.96 -6.20 -30.79
CA GLU A 291 -9.66 -5.63 -31.16
C GLU A 291 -9.08 -4.60 -30.16
N SER A 292 -9.83 -4.14 -29.13
CA SER A 292 -9.40 -2.98 -28.34
C SER A 292 -9.66 -3.04 -26.82
N GLY A 293 -10.08 -4.17 -26.26
CA GLY A 293 -10.44 -4.26 -24.86
C GLY A 293 -9.33 -4.83 -23.98
N PHE A 294 -9.08 -4.19 -22.82
CA PHE A 294 -8.31 -4.81 -21.73
C PHE A 294 -9.18 -5.84 -21.02
N PRO A 295 -8.93 -7.16 -21.19
CA PRO A 295 -9.72 -8.17 -20.50
C PRO A 295 -9.47 -8.13 -19.00
N LEU A 296 -10.50 -8.49 -18.22
CA LEU A 296 -10.37 -8.66 -16.79
C LEU A 296 -9.30 -9.69 -16.44
N ARG A 297 -8.52 -9.38 -15.40
CA ARG A 297 -7.67 -10.32 -14.71
C ARG A 297 -8.01 -10.28 -13.22
N LEU A 298 -8.27 -11.44 -12.62
CA LEU A 298 -8.49 -11.54 -11.19
C LEU A 298 -7.15 -11.75 -10.48
N VAL A 299 -6.84 -10.89 -9.51
CA VAL A 299 -5.70 -11.04 -8.62
C VAL A 299 -6.22 -11.29 -7.21
N LEU A 300 -5.87 -12.42 -6.62
CA LEU A 300 -6.27 -12.81 -5.27
C LEU A 300 -5.08 -12.70 -4.32
N LEU A 301 -5.25 -11.93 -3.25
CA LEU A 301 -4.28 -11.82 -2.17
C LEU A 301 -4.74 -12.74 -1.04
N ALA A 302 -4.09 -13.90 -0.92
CA ALA A 302 -4.45 -14.95 0.03
C ALA A 302 -3.70 -14.77 1.36
N ASP A 303 -4.39 -14.40 2.42
CA ASP A 303 -3.83 -14.26 3.75
C ASP A 303 -4.04 -15.54 4.57
N SER A 304 -2.99 -16.05 5.22
CA SER A 304 -3.09 -17.18 6.13
C SER A 304 -3.99 -16.93 7.35
N GLY A 305 -4.25 -15.66 7.68
CA GLY A 305 -5.20 -15.21 8.69
C GLY A 305 -6.65 -15.10 8.22
N GLU A 306 -6.98 -15.49 6.98
CA GLU A 306 -8.34 -15.40 6.44
C GLU A 306 -9.32 -16.32 7.19
N HIS A 307 -10.57 -15.88 7.29
CA HIS A 307 -11.63 -16.72 7.85
C HIS A 307 -11.91 -17.94 6.94
N PRO A 308 -12.15 -19.17 7.48
CA PRO A 308 -12.35 -20.38 6.65
C PRO A 308 -13.45 -20.27 5.60
N GLN A 309 -14.52 -19.52 5.86
CA GLN A 309 -15.57 -19.27 4.86
C GLN A 309 -15.09 -18.32 3.75
N VAL A 310 -14.19 -17.39 4.05
CA VAL A 310 -13.58 -16.50 3.05
C VAL A 310 -12.62 -17.29 2.17
N ALA A 311 -11.84 -18.22 2.73
CA ALA A 311 -11.00 -19.13 1.95
C ALA A 311 -11.82 -19.91 0.91
N ARG A 312 -12.99 -20.45 1.31
CA ARG A 312 -13.90 -21.15 0.38
C ARG A 312 -14.44 -20.21 -0.71
N ARG A 313 -14.80 -18.98 -0.35
CA ARG A 313 -15.26 -17.96 -1.32
C ARG A 313 -14.16 -17.58 -2.29
N ARG A 314 -12.93 -17.42 -1.82
CA ARG A 314 -11.76 -17.13 -2.66
C ARG A 314 -11.54 -18.25 -3.68
N ALA A 315 -11.52 -19.50 -3.24
CA ALA A 315 -11.38 -20.66 -4.13
C ALA A 315 -12.50 -20.72 -5.17
N ALA A 316 -13.76 -20.60 -4.75
CA ALA A 316 -14.91 -20.58 -5.66
C ALA A 316 -14.87 -19.42 -6.65
N SER A 317 -14.37 -18.24 -6.22
CA SER A 317 -14.20 -17.08 -7.12
C SER A 317 -13.14 -17.33 -8.19
N ALA A 318 -12.03 -17.99 -7.83
CA ALA A 318 -11.00 -18.40 -8.77
C ALA A 318 -11.53 -19.40 -9.81
N GLU A 319 -12.31 -20.40 -9.38
CA GLU A 319 -12.96 -21.37 -10.25
C GLU A 319 -13.94 -20.67 -11.23
N LEU A 320 -14.84 -19.83 -10.70
CA LEU A 320 -15.81 -19.08 -11.51
C LEU A 320 -15.15 -18.14 -12.52
N ALA A 321 -14.04 -17.51 -12.17
CA ALA A 321 -13.27 -16.67 -13.09
C ALA A 321 -12.64 -17.53 -14.20
N SER A 322 -12.01 -18.64 -13.83
CA SER A 322 -11.36 -19.55 -14.78
C SER A 322 -12.36 -20.17 -15.77
N GLU A 323 -13.55 -20.57 -15.31
CA GLU A 323 -14.65 -21.08 -16.16
C GLU A 323 -15.09 -20.06 -17.22
N ARG A 324 -14.88 -18.78 -16.98
CA ARG A 324 -15.18 -17.66 -17.88
C ARG A 324 -13.98 -17.18 -18.70
N GLY A 325 -12.87 -17.93 -18.65
CA GLY A 325 -11.63 -17.57 -19.34
C GLY A 325 -10.89 -16.39 -18.71
N ILE A 326 -11.31 -15.87 -17.55
CA ILE A 326 -10.61 -14.81 -16.84
C ILE A 326 -9.36 -15.42 -16.19
N ARG A 327 -8.19 -14.86 -16.52
CA ARG A 327 -6.92 -15.29 -15.92
C ARG A 327 -6.86 -14.91 -14.44
N VAL A 328 -6.38 -15.82 -13.62
CA VAL A 328 -6.26 -15.65 -12.17
C VAL A 328 -4.79 -15.68 -11.77
N SER A 329 -4.37 -14.68 -10.99
CA SER A 329 -3.09 -14.68 -10.26
C SER A 329 -3.37 -14.73 -8.77
N GLU A 330 -2.77 -15.69 -8.06
CA GLU A 330 -2.91 -15.78 -6.61
C GLU A 330 -1.58 -15.51 -5.93
N LEU A 331 -1.55 -14.52 -5.03
CA LEU A 331 -0.39 -14.12 -4.25
C LEU A 331 -0.63 -14.51 -2.78
N THR A 332 0.25 -15.32 -2.23
CA THR A 332 0.18 -15.73 -0.82
C THR A 332 0.93 -14.75 0.07
N MET A 333 0.26 -14.28 1.12
CA MET A 333 0.85 -13.44 2.16
C MET A 333 1.56 -14.34 3.18
N ALA A 334 2.90 -14.38 3.11
CA ALA A 334 3.75 -15.26 3.92
C ALA A 334 4.31 -14.54 5.15
N GLY A 335 4.38 -15.22 6.29
CA GLY A 335 4.93 -14.72 7.56
C GLY A 335 4.13 -15.17 8.77
N GLN A 336 4.72 -15.04 9.96
CA GLN A 336 4.07 -15.38 11.22
C GLN A 336 3.22 -14.22 11.76
N HIS A 337 3.82 -13.05 11.85
CA HIS A 337 3.14 -11.85 12.31
C HIS A 337 2.38 -11.14 11.15
N PRO A 338 1.25 -10.44 11.40
CA PRO A 338 0.56 -9.66 10.37
C PRO A 338 1.47 -8.71 9.58
N LEU A 339 2.46 -8.09 10.23
CA LEU A 339 3.43 -7.21 9.56
C LEU A 339 4.30 -7.94 8.54
N GLU A 340 4.78 -9.14 8.87
CA GLU A 340 5.56 -9.95 7.93
C GLU A 340 4.71 -10.37 6.73
N ARG A 341 3.47 -10.83 6.97
CA ARG A 341 2.53 -11.20 5.90
C ARG A 341 2.22 -10.02 4.98
N PHE A 342 2.00 -8.84 5.55
CA PHE A 342 1.78 -7.62 4.79
C PHE A 342 3.04 -7.23 4.00
N ALA A 343 4.21 -7.30 4.62
CA ALA A 343 5.50 -6.98 4.00
C ALA A 343 5.77 -7.86 2.78
N SER A 344 5.53 -9.17 2.88
CA SER A 344 5.83 -10.13 1.81
C SER A 344 5.09 -9.82 0.52
N VAL A 345 3.80 -9.46 0.59
CA VAL A 345 3.01 -9.15 -0.60
C VAL A 345 3.19 -7.72 -1.06
N VAL A 346 3.29 -6.76 -0.14
CA VAL A 346 3.40 -5.34 -0.51
C VAL A 346 4.73 -5.03 -1.19
N GLN A 347 5.82 -5.61 -0.71
CA GLN A 347 7.12 -5.45 -1.37
C GLN A 347 7.11 -6.00 -2.80
N LEU A 348 6.49 -7.16 -3.02
CA LEU A 348 6.31 -7.74 -4.34
C LEU A 348 5.46 -6.84 -5.26
N ILE A 349 4.34 -6.34 -4.75
CA ILE A 349 3.43 -5.45 -5.47
C ILE A 349 4.14 -4.16 -5.88
N ASP A 350 4.91 -3.57 -4.96
CA ASP A 350 5.63 -2.34 -5.22
C ASP A 350 6.64 -2.51 -6.36
N TYR A 351 7.40 -3.61 -6.37
CA TYR A 351 8.27 -3.95 -7.50
C TYR A 351 7.50 -4.21 -8.79
N ALA A 352 6.46 -5.03 -8.73
CA ALA A 352 5.68 -5.40 -9.92
C ALA A 352 5.06 -4.19 -10.63
N THR A 353 4.57 -3.21 -9.87
CA THR A 353 3.98 -2.00 -10.46
C THR A 353 5.01 -1.08 -11.10
N VAL A 354 6.24 -1.02 -10.58
CA VAL A 354 7.35 -0.30 -11.21
C VAL A 354 7.77 -1.02 -12.50
N TYR A 355 7.94 -2.36 -12.45
CA TYR A 355 8.24 -3.15 -13.64
C TYR A 355 7.16 -3.07 -14.70
N LEU A 356 5.88 -3.04 -14.33
CA LEU A 356 4.79 -2.84 -15.28
C LEU A 356 4.89 -1.48 -15.99
N GLY A 357 5.22 -0.41 -15.26
CA GLY A 357 5.49 0.89 -15.85
C GLY A 357 6.61 0.83 -16.88
N ILE A 358 7.75 0.24 -16.52
CA ILE A 358 8.92 0.07 -17.39
C ILE A 358 8.56 -0.78 -18.62
N ALA A 359 7.90 -1.92 -18.43
CA ALA A 359 7.47 -2.80 -19.52
C ALA A 359 6.56 -2.09 -20.51
N SER A 360 5.67 -1.24 -20.01
CA SER A 360 4.73 -0.41 -20.78
C SER A 360 5.36 0.86 -21.37
N GLY A 361 6.67 1.09 -21.19
CA GLY A 361 7.37 2.27 -21.71
C GLY A 361 7.03 3.56 -20.96
N VAL A 362 6.60 3.47 -19.72
CA VAL A 362 6.21 4.61 -18.87
C VAL A 362 7.26 4.82 -17.78
N ASP A 363 7.75 6.06 -17.62
CA ASP A 363 8.58 6.42 -16.46
C ASP A 363 7.74 6.27 -15.17
N PRO A 364 8.17 5.41 -14.21
CA PRO A 364 7.39 5.18 -13.00
C PRO A 364 7.36 6.40 -12.06
N THR A 365 8.33 7.30 -12.12
CA THR A 365 8.52 8.35 -11.10
C THR A 365 7.55 9.53 -11.22
N PRO A 366 7.33 10.17 -12.38
CA PRO A 366 6.57 11.42 -12.46
C PRO A 366 5.08 11.25 -12.12
N ILE A 367 4.54 12.24 -11.43
CA ILE A 367 3.11 12.39 -11.10
C ILE A 367 2.62 13.80 -11.45
N GLN A 368 3.01 14.30 -12.63
CA GLN A 368 2.77 15.69 -13.06
C GLN A 368 1.29 16.07 -12.99
N ILE A 369 0.40 15.16 -13.37
CA ILE A 369 -1.05 15.41 -13.32
C ILE A 369 -1.56 15.78 -11.92
N ILE A 370 -0.95 15.26 -10.85
CA ILE A 370 -1.29 15.62 -9.47
C ILE A 370 -0.82 17.04 -9.17
N GLN A 371 0.34 17.44 -9.70
CA GLN A 371 0.86 18.80 -9.54
C GLN A 371 0.00 19.82 -10.30
N GLU A 372 -0.34 19.52 -11.55
CA GLU A 372 -1.25 20.33 -12.35
C GLU A 372 -2.63 20.52 -11.68
N LEU A 373 -3.17 19.42 -11.06
CA LEU A 373 -4.41 19.51 -10.32
C LEU A 373 -4.30 20.46 -9.12
N LYS A 374 -3.20 20.38 -8.36
CA LYS A 374 -2.95 21.28 -7.22
C LYS A 374 -2.84 22.74 -7.63
N GLU A 375 -2.17 23.00 -8.75
CA GLU A 375 -2.06 24.38 -9.32
C GLU A 375 -3.41 24.96 -9.74
N ARG A 376 -4.37 24.11 -10.17
CA ARG A 376 -5.71 24.55 -10.56
C ARG A 376 -6.65 24.85 -9.40
N ILE A 377 -6.35 24.37 -8.21
CA ILE A 377 -7.17 24.52 -7.00
C ILE A 377 -6.55 25.49 -5.98
N SER A 378 -5.30 25.92 -6.20
CA SER A 378 -4.61 26.95 -5.42
C SER A 378 -4.89 28.35 -5.99
#